data_e76a9b2cc40c57a476c93d8afd688dee
#
_entry.id   e76a9b2cc40c57a476c93d8afd688dee
#
_cell.length_a   1.000
_cell.length_b   1.000
_cell.length_c   1.000
_cell.angle_alpha   90.00
_cell.angle_beta   90.00
_cell.angle_gamma   90.00
#
_symmetry.space_group_name_H-M   'P 1'
#
loop_
_entity.id
_entity.type
_entity.pdbx_description
1 polymer ?
#
loop_
_entity_poly.entity_id
_entity_poly.type
_entity_poly.pdbx_seq_one_letter_code
_entity_poly.pdbx_strand_id
1 'polypeptide(L)'
;MEQVTKNVYAETKVRGCNPVYVVTSAGVVIIDTPQLPTYAVRMRKEAESHGQIKYLINTEHHVDHIFGNYYFRGAGIVVAHAETAANFKVVTPEINPYEYA
;
A
#
# COMPACT_ATOMS: atom_id res chain seq x y z
N MET A 1 11.62 -1.67 -6.86
CA MET A 1 10.49 -2.55 -7.23
C MET A 1 10.74 -3.15 -8.61
N GLU A 2 10.19 -4.30 -8.84
CA GLU A 2 10.33 -5.01 -10.10
C GLU A 2 9.23 -4.60 -11.07
N GLN A 3 9.60 -4.24 -12.30
CA GLN A 3 8.62 -3.98 -13.35
C GLN A 3 8.15 -5.31 -13.94
N VAL A 4 6.87 -5.64 -13.73
CA VAL A 4 6.28 -6.91 -14.18
C VAL A 4 5.78 -6.80 -15.62
N THR A 5 5.11 -5.70 -15.92
CA THR A 5 4.66 -5.37 -17.27
C THR A 5 4.94 -3.88 -17.52
N LYS A 6 4.61 -3.37 -18.69
CA LYS A 6 4.78 -1.95 -19.02
C LYS A 6 4.20 -1.00 -17.95
N ASN A 7 3.10 -1.38 -17.32
CA ASN A 7 2.36 -0.52 -16.40
C ASN A 7 2.28 -1.05 -14.98
N VAL A 8 2.84 -2.21 -14.69
CA VAL A 8 2.71 -2.88 -13.38
C VAL A 8 4.06 -3.08 -12.74
N TYR A 9 4.19 -2.62 -11.50
CA TYR A 9 5.41 -2.75 -10.68
C TYR A 9 5.06 -3.45 -9.38
N ALA A 10 5.86 -4.44 -8.98
CA ALA A 10 5.63 -5.24 -7.78
C ALA A 10 6.87 -5.29 -6.90
N GLU A 11 6.66 -5.26 -5.59
CA GLU A 11 7.72 -5.51 -4.61
C GLU A 11 7.62 -6.95 -4.14
N THR A 12 8.54 -7.78 -4.58
CA THR A 12 8.51 -9.23 -4.31
C THR A 12 9.62 -9.70 -3.38
N LYS A 13 10.50 -8.81 -2.95
CA LYS A 13 11.68 -9.15 -2.15
C LYS A 13 11.58 -8.68 -0.70
N VAL A 14 10.44 -8.14 -0.30
CA VAL A 14 10.19 -7.67 1.05
C VAL A 14 9.31 -8.68 1.78
N ARG A 15 9.59 -8.86 3.06
CA ARG A 15 8.78 -9.74 3.91
C ARG A 15 7.35 -9.22 4.01
N GLY A 16 6.39 -10.12 3.96
CA GLY A 16 4.97 -9.81 4.03
C GLY A 16 4.30 -9.99 2.69
N CYS A 17 3.34 -9.12 2.37
CA CYS A 17 2.65 -9.18 1.09
C CYS A 17 3.55 -8.73 -0.07
N ASN A 18 3.05 -8.87 -1.27
CA ASN A 18 3.69 -8.34 -2.47
C ASN A 18 2.92 -7.09 -2.94
N PRO A 19 3.24 -5.90 -2.40
CA PRO A 19 2.53 -4.69 -2.83
C PRO A 19 2.85 -4.35 -4.28
N VAL A 20 1.85 -3.77 -4.94
CA VAL A 20 1.91 -3.49 -6.38
C VAL A 20 1.44 -2.06 -6.61
N TYR A 21 2.00 -1.39 -7.60
CA TYR A 21 1.33 -0.22 -8.17
C TYR A 21 1.16 -0.36 -9.68
N VAL A 22 0.07 0.22 -10.14
CA VAL A 22 -0.32 0.20 -11.57
C VAL A 22 -0.36 1.63 -12.07
N VAL A 23 0.35 1.89 -13.16
CA VAL A 23 0.37 3.20 -13.81
C VAL A 23 -0.70 3.22 -14.89
N THR A 24 -1.62 4.18 -14.78
CA THR A 24 -2.69 4.36 -15.76
C THR A 24 -2.65 5.76 -16.36
N SER A 25 -3.39 5.99 -17.43
CA SER A 25 -3.50 7.33 -18.02
C SER A 25 -4.19 8.34 -17.09
N ALA A 26 -4.95 7.86 -16.11
CA ALA A 26 -5.66 8.70 -15.14
C ALA A 26 -4.89 8.87 -13.82
N GLY A 27 -3.77 8.19 -13.64
CA GLY A 27 -2.97 8.23 -12.43
C GLY A 27 -2.52 6.84 -11.98
N VAL A 28 -2.04 6.75 -10.75
CA VAL A 28 -1.46 5.53 -10.20
C VAL A 28 -2.41 4.90 -9.18
N VAL A 29 -2.50 3.58 -9.21
CA VAL A 29 -3.26 2.79 -8.24
C VAL A 29 -2.28 1.96 -7.42
N ILE A 30 -2.36 2.07 -6.11
CA ILE A 30 -1.58 1.26 -5.17
C ILE A 30 -2.43 0.08 -4.74
N ILE A 31 -1.86 -1.12 -4.71
CA ILE A 31 -2.53 -2.34 -4.23
C ILE A 31 -1.72 -2.92 -3.10
N ASP A 32 -2.24 -2.82 -1.90
CA ASP A 32 -1.59 -3.13 -0.63
C ASP A 32 -0.33 -2.30 -0.40
N THR A 33 0.16 -2.27 0.82
CA THR A 33 1.30 -1.45 1.20
C THR A 33 2.37 -2.29 1.89
N PRO A 34 3.66 -1.96 1.70
CA PRO A 34 4.73 -2.65 2.39
C PRO A 34 4.60 -2.50 3.91
N GLN A 35 4.86 -3.57 4.62
CA GLN A 35 4.84 -3.59 6.08
C GLN A 35 5.93 -2.72 6.70
N LEU A 36 7.09 -2.65 6.06
CA LEU A 36 8.22 -1.89 6.58
C LEU A 36 8.18 -0.43 6.12
N PRO A 37 8.34 0.53 7.05
CA PRO A 37 8.24 1.96 6.73
C PRO A 37 9.15 2.43 5.61
N THR A 38 10.41 2.00 5.60
CA THR A 38 11.37 2.40 4.57
C THR A 38 10.90 2.01 3.17
N TYR A 39 10.35 0.81 3.03
CA TYR A 39 9.84 0.34 1.74
C TYR A 39 8.54 1.06 1.36
N ALA A 40 7.70 1.37 2.33
CA ALA A 40 6.46 2.10 2.07
C ALA A 40 6.75 3.52 1.56
N VAL A 41 7.67 4.23 2.20
CA VAL A 41 8.09 5.57 1.79
C VAL A 41 8.72 5.53 0.39
N ARG A 42 9.57 4.56 0.15
CA ARG A 42 10.23 4.39 -1.16
C ARG A 42 9.23 4.09 -2.26
N MET A 43 8.28 3.19 -1.99
CA MET A 43 7.23 2.83 -2.95
C MET A 43 6.37 4.05 -3.32
N ARG A 44 5.98 4.85 -2.32
CA ARG A 44 5.22 6.07 -2.57
C ARG A 44 5.97 7.02 -3.49
N LYS A 45 7.23 7.29 -3.20
CA LYS A 45 8.06 8.16 -4.03
C LYS A 45 8.17 7.65 -5.47
N GLU A 46 8.42 6.37 -5.62
CA GLU A 46 8.54 5.75 -6.94
C GLU A 46 7.23 5.85 -7.71
N ALA A 47 6.12 5.49 -7.06
CA ALA A 47 4.79 5.57 -7.67
C ALA A 47 4.43 7.00 -8.10
N GLU A 48 4.69 7.98 -7.24
CA GLU A 48 4.40 9.38 -7.53
C GLU A 48 5.26 9.94 -8.67
N SER A 49 6.40 9.33 -8.98
CA SER A 49 7.21 9.70 -10.14
C SER A 49 6.53 9.38 -11.47
N HIS A 50 5.55 8.48 -11.46
CA HIS A 50 4.78 8.08 -12.65
C HIS A 50 3.45 8.82 -12.79
N GLY A 51 3.00 9.51 -11.76
CA GLY A 51 1.73 10.22 -11.77
C GLY A 51 1.13 10.34 -10.38
N GLN A 52 0.00 11.04 -10.29
CA GLN A 52 -0.70 11.20 -9.03
C GLN A 52 -1.33 9.87 -8.58
N ILE A 53 -1.14 9.51 -7.32
CA ILE A 53 -1.82 8.35 -6.75
C ILE A 53 -3.29 8.69 -6.57
N LYS A 54 -4.17 7.90 -7.19
CA LYS A 54 -5.62 8.10 -7.14
C LYS A 54 -6.31 7.20 -6.14
N TYR A 55 -5.87 5.95 -6.05
CA TYR A 55 -6.48 4.94 -5.18
C TYR A 55 -5.43 4.12 -4.49
N LEU A 56 -5.74 3.77 -3.25
CA LEU A 56 -5.02 2.76 -2.48
C LEU A 56 -6.01 1.64 -2.18
N ILE A 57 -5.80 0.48 -2.78
CA ILE A 57 -6.67 -0.67 -2.60
C ILE A 57 -6.02 -1.62 -1.58
N ASN A 58 -6.73 -1.93 -0.51
CA ASN A 58 -6.31 -2.99 0.42
C ASN A 58 -7.11 -4.24 0.12
N THR A 59 -6.40 -5.33 -0.19
CA THR A 59 -7.03 -6.60 -0.53
C THR A 59 -7.56 -7.33 0.70
N GLU A 60 -6.95 -7.08 1.86
CA GLU A 60 -7.36 -7.65 3.14
C GLU A 60 -6.86 -6.75 4.30
N HIS A 61 -7.16 -7.14 5.55
CA HIS A 61 -6.87 -6.31 6.73
C HIS A 61 -5.63 -6.76 7.54
N HIS A 62 -4.93 -7.82 7.12
CA HIS A 62 -3.75 -8.27 7.86
C HIS A 62 -2.64 -7.23 7.81
N VAL A 63 -1.85 -7.18 8.86
CA VAL A 63 -0.85 -6.12 9.09
C VAL A 63 0.16 -5.98 7.97
N ASP A 64 0.56 -7.08 7.36
CA ASP A 64 1.52 -7.08 6.25
C ASP A 64 0.95 -6.50 4.96
N HIS A 65 -0.34 -6.20 4.92
CA HIS A 65 -1.02 -5.55 3.79
C HIS A 65 -1.37 -4.09 4.05
N ILE A 66 -1.54 -3.70 5.33
CA ILE A 66 -2.10 -2.40 5.67
C ILE A 66 -1.18 -1.48 6.48
N PHE A 67 -0.11 -1.98 7.09
CA PHE A 67 0.74 -1.16 7.96
C PHE A 67 1.37 0.01 7.21
N GLY A 68 1.68 -0.15 5.95
CA GLY A 68 2.23 0.91 5.12
C GLY A 68 1.25 2.01 4.77
N ASN A 69 -0.07 1.81 5.01
CA ASN A 69 -1.10 2.80 4.67
C ASN A 69 -0.80 4.17 5.30
N TYR A 70 -0.26 4.20 6.50
CA TYR A 70 0.12 5.44 7.17
C TYR A 70 1.02 6.32 6.30
N TYR A 71 1.95 5.70 5.58
CA TYR A 71 2.91 6.40 4.73
C TYR A 71 2.33 6.82 3.38
N PHE A 72 1.11 6.37 3.08
CA PHE A 72 0.35 6.77 1.89
C PHE A 72 -0.78 7.75 2.23
N ARG A 73 -0.85 8.23 3.46
CA ARG A 73 -1.90 9.17 3.86
C ARG A 73 -1.88 10.41 2.97
N GLY A 74 -3.07 10.86 2.58
CA GLY A 74 -3.22 12.00 1.67
C GLY A 74 -2.91 11.69 0.21
N ALA A 75 -2.57 10.44 -0.13
CA ALA A 75 -2.14 10.06 -1.48
C ALA A 75 -3.26 9.47 -2.34
N GLY A 76 -4.50 9.65 -1.97
CA GLY A 76 -5.61 9.13 -2.75
C GLY A 76 -6.71 8.56 -1.87
N ILE A 77 -7.70 7.94 -2.50
CA ILE A 77 -8.85 7.34 -1.81
C ILE A 77 -8.53 5.89 -1.47
N VAL A 78 -8.71 5.52 -0.20
CA VAL A 78 -8.55 4.12 0.23
C VAL A 78 -9.82 3.35 -0.12
N VAL A 79 -9.64 2.22 -0.83
CA VAL A 79 -10.73 1.33 -1.23
C VAL A 79 -10.47 -0.05 -0.64
N ALA A 80 -11.46 -0.60 0.06
CA ALA A 80 -11.35 -1.92 0.66
C ALA A 80 -12.76 -2.52 0.81
N HIS A 81 -12.82 -3.83 1.01
CA HIS A 81 -14.08 -4.48 1.36
C HIS A 81 -14.60 -3.92 2.69
N ALA A 82 -15.92 -3.85 2.85
CA ALA A 82 -16.54 -3.30 4.06
C ALA A 82 -16.07 -4.00 5.35
N GLU A 83 -15.84 -5.30 5.31
CA GLU A 83 -15.32 -6.04 6.46
C GLU A 83 -13.88 -5.68 6.78
N THR A 84 -13.08 -5.39 5.77
CA THR A 84 -11.71 -4.91 5.96
C THR A 84 -11.71 -3.57 6.70
N ALA A 85 -12.54 -2.64 6.28
CA ALA A 85 -12.69 -1.33 6.94
C ALA A 85 -13.17 -1.47 8.38
N ALA A 86 -14.09 -2.40 8.66
CA ALA A 86 -14.56 -2.68 10.03
C ALA A 86 -13.42 -3.23 10.91
N ASN A 87 -12.58 -4.10 10.35
CA ASN A 87 -11.45 -4.68 11.07
C ASN A 87 -10.32 -3.69 11.37
N PHE A 88 -10.18 -2.62 10.59
CA PHE A 88 -9.23 -1.54 10.90
C PHE A 88 -9.51 -0.93 12.27
N LYS A 89 -10.76 -0.83 12.68
CA LYS A 89 -11.17 -0.27 13.97
C LYS A 89 -10.77 -1.18 15.14
N VAL A 90 -10.65 -2.47 14.90
CA VAL A 90 -10.24 -3.44 15.91
C VAL A 90 -8.72 -3.46 16.07
N VAL A 91 -8.00 -3.32 14.96
CA VAL A 91 -6.53 -3.45 14.92
C VAL A 91 -5.84 -2.17 15.40
N THR A 92 -6.31 -1.01 14.96
CA THR A 92 -5.60 0.26 15.12
C THR A 92 -5.41 0.75 16.56
N PRO A 93 -6.32 0.55 17.54
CA PRO A 93 -6.10 1.07 18.90
C PRO A 93 -5.07 0.28 19.71
N GLU A 94 -4.85 -0.98 19.40
CA GLU A 94 -4.08 -1.91 20.24
C GLU A 94 -2.74 -2.32 19.64
N ILE A 95 -2.55 -2.10 18.35
CA ILE A 95 -1.34 -2.52 17.64
C ILE A 95 -0.54 -1.29 17.25
N ASN A 96 0.69 -1.21 17.75
CA ASN A 96 1.64 -0.20 17.30
C ASN A 96 2.31 -0.71 16.02
N PRO A 97 2.03 -0.10 14.85
CA PRO A 97 2.60 -0.57 13.59
C PRO A 97 4.13 -0.50 13.56
N TYR A 98 4.71 0.36 14.38
CA TYR A 98 6.17 0.53 14.41
C TYR A 98 6.89 -0.62 15.10
N GLU A 99 6.20 -1.43 15.89
CA GLU A 99 6.80 -2.62 16.50
C GLU A 99 7.10 -3.71 15.47
N TYR A 100 6.45 -3.65 14.32
CA TYR A 100 6.59 -4.63 13.25
C TYR A 100 7.45 -4.12 12.09
N ALA A 101 7.88 -2.90 12.21
CA ALA A 101 8.73 -2.29 11.21
C ALA A 101 10.19 -2.61 11.45
#